data_7f3dcfe0ee9650540bcdd719267cfeb3
#
_entry.id   7f3dcfe0ee9650540bcdd719267cfeb3
#
_cell.length_a   1.000
_cell.length_b   1.000
_cell.length_c   1.000
_cell.angle_alpha   90.00
_cell.angle_beta   90.00
_cell.angle_gamma   90.00
#
_symmetry.space_group_name_H-M   'P 1'
#
loop_
_entity.id
_entity.type
_entity.pdbx_description
1 polymer ?
#
loop_
_entity_poly.entity_id
_entity_poly.type
_entity_poly.pdbx_seq_one_letter_code
_entity_poly.pdbx_strand_id
1 'polypeptide(L)'
;MTSKEFDKCVNTSRKSVGSEYGWKQSGYVSYKIVDGYFFYLLHLVNASIDLRVKPFYADDLWCDIFHIPEAKRPISLRGNGAFALPGEPISSYDTFPGNSKTYSESIIGDIWESVFNEVESDIRNFISKNPSADLYMPPSTNARGDISLSYLVALLHNNRISEVINLVNTARQEGHCSGMVKVKLFEEEEKDGYSFILDYANALS
;
A
#
# COMPACT_ATOMS: atom_id res chain seq x y z
N MET A 1 -24.63 -18.97 11.77
CA MET A 1 -24.46 -17.65 11.09
C MET A 1 -24.47 -17.89 9.58
N THR A 2 -25.22 -17.12 8.80
CA THR A 2 -25.14 -17.13 7.34
C THR A 2 -23.85 -16.44 6.88
N SER A 3 -23.40 -16.66 5.63
CA SER A 3 -22.20 -16.00 5.09
C SER A 3 -22.30 -14.47 5.19
N LYS A 4 -23.46 -13.90 4.86
CA LYS A 4 -23.68 -12.44 4.94
C LYS A 4 -23.64 -11.91 6.37
N GLU A 5 -24.18 -12.65 7.33
CA GLU A 5 -24.07 -12.26 8.75
C GLU A 5 -22.64 -12.37 9.25
N PHE A 6 -21.90 -13.39 8.82
CA PHE A 6 -20.49 -13.55 9.13
C PHE A 6 -19.66 -12.36 8.61
N ASP A 7 -19.78 -12.01 7.33
CA ASP A 7 -19.05 -10.90 6.73
C ASP A 7 -19.36 -9.57 7.44
N LYS A 8 -20.63 -9.36 7.81
CA LYS A 8 -21.05 -8.19 8.57
C LYS A 8 -20.40 -8.17 9.96
N CYS A 9 -20.41 -9.30 10.65
CA CYS A 9 -19.82 -9.44 11.98
C CYS A 9 -18.31 -9.22 11.94
N VAL A 10 -17.59 -9.85 11.01
CA VAL A 10 -16.16 -9.67 10.80
C VAL A 10 -15.80 -8.20 10.58
N ASN A 11 -16.54 -7.50 9.70
CA ASN A 11 -16.30 -6.09 9.43
C ASN A 11 -16.62 -5.18 10.62
N THR A 12 -17.69 -5.48 11.36
CA THR A 12 -18.07 -4.68 12.54
C THR A 12 -17.06 -4.86 13.67
N SER A 13 -16.66 -6.10 13.97
CA SER A 13 -15.67 -6.41 15.00
C SER A 13 -14.30 -5.81 14.64
N ARG A 14 -13.85 -5.95 13.39
CA ARG A 14 -12.61 -5.32 12.92
C ARG A 14 -12.61 -3.81 13.16
N LYS A 15 -13.72 -3.14 12.85
CA LYS A 15 -13.84 -1.70 13.04
C LYS A 15 -13.83 -1.32 14.52
N SER A 16 -14.57 -2.06 15.35
CA SER A 16 -14.65 -1.81 16.78
C SER A 16 -13.31 -2.00 17.45
N VAL A 17 -12.74 -3.21 17.34
CA VAL A 17 -11.44 -3.54 17.93
C VAL A 17 -10.34 -2.63 17.37
N GLY A 18 -10.26 -2.47 16.06
CA GLY A 18 -9.24 -1.60 15.46
C GLY A 18 -9.27 -0.17 15.97
N SER A 19 -10.46 0.38 16.27
CA SER A 19 -10.57 1.73 16.82
C SER A 19 -9.94 1.87 18.21
N GLU A 20 -9.92 0.82 19.02
CA GLU A 20 -9.28 0.81 20.34
C GLU A 20 -7.75 0.90 20.21
N TYR A 21 -7.19 0.38 19.14
CA TYR A 21 -5.77 0.49 18.77
C TYR A 21 -5.45 1.76 17.94
N GLY A 22 -6.42 2.66 17.75
CA GLY A 22 -6.23 3.91 17.00
C GLY A 22 -6.27 3.76 15.47
N TRP A 23 -6.74 2.60 14.97
CA TRP A 23 -6.95 2.39 13.53
C TRP A 23 -8.19 3.11 13.03
N LYS A 24 -8.11 3.63 11.83
CA LYS A 24 -9.22 4.28 11.12
C LYS A 24 -9.68 3.40 9.99
N GLN A 25 -10.93 3.58 9.57
CA GLN A 25 -11.47 2.91 8.40
C GLN A 25 -12.00 3.93 7.40
N SER A 26 -11.61 3.76 6.14
CA SER A 26 -12.15 4.52 5.01
C SER A 26 -12.47 3.54 3.88
N GLY A 27 -13.76 3.38 3.60
CA GLY A 27 -14.22 2.32 2.71
C GLY A 27 -13.82 0.93 3.22
N TYR A 28 -13.11 0.17 2.39
CA TYR A 28 -12.62 -1.18 2.72
C TYR A 28 -11.23 -1.19 3.35
N VAL A 29 -10.59 -0.04 3.50
CA VAL A 29 -9.22 0.08 4.00
C VAL A 29 -9.24 0.39 5.49
N SER A 30 -8.66 -0.49 6.29
CA SER A 30 -8.25 -0.17 7.67
C SER A 30 -6.83 0.35 7.64
N TYR A 31 -6.59 1.52 8.22
CA TYR A 31 -5.29 2.17 8.14
C TYR A 31 -4.93 2.90 9.43
N LYS A 32 -3.62 3.11 9.61
CA LYS A 32 -3.03 3.91 10.68
C LYS A 32 -1.86 4.71 10.12
N ILE A 33 -1.72 5.97 10.54
CA ILE A 33 -0.58 6.81 10.17
C ILE A 33 0.26 6.99 11.42
N VAL A 34 1.53 6.58 11.35
CA VAL A 34 2.50 6.68 12.45
C VAL A 34 3.84 7.10 11.89
N ASP A 35 4.46 8.13 12.45
CA ASP A 35 5.81 8.61 12.12
C ASP A 35 6.05 8.81 10.61
N GLY A 36 5.05 9.36 9.91
CA GLY A 36 5.13 9.61 8.48
C GLY A 36 4.89 8.39 7.59
N TYR A 37 4.58 7.22 8.17
CA TYR A 37 4.21 6.03 7.44
C TYR A 37 2.69 5.83 7.38
N PHE A 38 2.22 5.30 6.27
CA PHE A 38 0.87 4.80 6.08
C PHE A 38 0.87 3.28 6.18
N PHE A 39 0.38 2.76 7.30
CA PHE A 39 0.14 1.34 7.51
C PHE A 39 -1.30 1.01 7.12
N TYR A 40 -1.51 -0.09 6.44
CA TYR A 40 -2.84 -0.53 6.09
C TYR A 40 -2.97 -2.06 6.03
N LEU A 41 -4.18 -2.54 6.28
CA LEU A 41 -4.52 -3.95 6.22
C LEU A 41 -5.17 -4.26 4.87
N LEU A 42 -4.56 -5.18 4.14
CA LEU A 42 -5.07 -5.71 2.88
C LEU A 42 -5.63 -7.12 3.11
N HIS A 43 -6.91 -7.29 2.83
CA HIS A 43 -7.53 -8.61 2.85
C HIS A 43 -7.12 -9.41 1.62
N LEU A 44 -6.61 -10.62 1.85
CA LEU A 44 -6.30 -11.58 0.81
C LEU A 44 -7.41 -12.63 0.70
N VAL A 45 -7.44 -13.30 -0.43
CA VAL A 45 -8.25 -14.50 -0.62
C VAL A 45 -7.74 -15.60 0.35
N ASN A 46 -8.63 -16.39 0.94
CA ASN A 46 -8.31 -17.47 1.90
C ASN A 46 -8.07 -17.02 3.36
N ALA A 47 -8.80 -15.99 3.81
CA ALA A 47 -8.84 -15.61 5.21
C ALA A 47 -7.51 -15.16 5.83
N SER A 48 -6.60 -14.65 5.01
CA SER A 48 -5.40 -13.96 5.49
C SER A 48 -5.50 -12.44 5.30
N ILE A 49 -4.75 -11.72 6.11
CA ILE A 49 -4.64 -10.26 6.07
C ILE A 49 -3.16 -9.90 6.07
N ASP A 50 -2.77 -9.10 5.08
CA ASP A 50 -1.43 -8.52 5.05
C ASP A 50 -1.40 -7.17 5.73
N LEU A 51 -0.45 -6.97 6.64
CA LEU A 51 0.00 -5.64 7.06
C LEU A 51 0.98 -5.11 6.03
N ARG A 52 0.66 -3.96 5.47
CA ARG A 52 1.49 -3.28 4.49
C ARG A 52 1.83 -1.88 4.92
N VAL A 53 2.97 -1.39 4.44
CA VAL A 53 3.48 -0.06 4.77
C VAL A 53 4.01 0.65 3.54
N LYS A 54 3.90 1.97 3.55
CA LYS A 54 4.61 2.88 2.65
C LYS A 54 4.75 4.25 3.33
N PRO A 55 5.71 5.09 2.91
CA PRO A 55 5.75 6.48 3.33
C PRO A 55 4.44 7.19 2.96
N PHE A 56 3.94 8.05 3.83
CA PHE A 56 2.66 8.74 3.60
C PHE A 56 2.73 9.67 2.37
N TYR A 57 3.90 10.26 2.11
CA TYR A 57 4.13 11.12 0.95
C TYR A 57 4.04 10.38 -0.39
N ALA A 58 4.27 9.06 -0.39
CA ALA A 58 4.46 8.30 -1.62
C ALA A 58 3.26 8.36 -2.57
N ASP A 59 2.04 8.29 -2.03
CA ASP A 59 0.84 8.42 -2.87
C ASP A 59 0.59 9.85 -3.36
N ASP A 60 0.99 10.87 -2.58
CA ASP A 60 0.85 12.26 -3.02
C ASP A 60 1.78 12.52 -4.19
N LEU A 61 3.06 12.15 -4.06
CA LEU A 61 4.03 12.28 -5.14
C LEU A 61 3.64 11.43 -6.38
N TRP A 62 3.13 10.22 -6.15
CA TRP A 62 2.62 9.38 -7.22
C TRP A 62 1.44 10.03 -7.96
N CYS A 63 0.50 10.61 -7.22
CA CYS A 63 -0.59 11.37 -7.81
C CYS A 63 -0.11 12.62 -8.56
N ASP A 64 0.94 13.28 -8.11
CA ASP A 64 1.55 14.42 -8.83
C ASP A 64 2.16 13.97 -10.15
N ILE A 65 2.87 12.84 -10.16
CA ILE A 65 3.41 12.21 -11.38
C ILE A 65 2.32 11.95 -12.42
N PHE A 66 1.11 11.54 -11.98
CA PHE A 66 -0.04 11.31 -12.85
C PHE A 66 -0.94 12.54 -13.06
N HIS A 67 -0.57 13.69 -12.54
CA HIS A 67 -1.40 14.91 -12.60
C HIS A 67 -2.82 14.73 -12.04
N ILE A 68 -2.98 13.88 -11.02
CA ILE A 68 -4.28 13.66 -10.37
C ILE A 68 -4.56 14.82 -9.42
N PRO A 69 -5.68 15.56 -9.59
CA PRO A 69 -6.03 16.67 -8.71
C PRO A 69 -6.19 16.24 -7.25
N GLU A 70 -5.76 17.07 -6.30
CA GLU A 70 -5.82 16.79 -4.85
C GLU A 70 -7.23 16.41 -4.39
N ALA A 71 -8.27 17.07 -4.90
CA ALA A 71 -9.67 16.76 -4.59
C ALA A 71 -10.09 15.32 -4.96
N LYS A 72 -9.30 14.60 -5.76
CA LYS A 72 -9.52 13.20 -6.17
C LYS A 72 -8.61 12.21 -5.45
N ARG A 73 -7.96 12.60 -4.35
CA ARG A 73 -7.00 11.79 -3.59
C ARG A 73 -7.49 11.37 -2.21
N PRO A 74 -8.72 10.82 -2.05
CA PRO A 74 -9.20 10.42 -0.73
C PRO A 74 -8.32 9.28 -0.17
N ILE A 75 -8.22 9.25 1.14
CA ILE A 75 -7.41 8.25 1.86
C ILE A 75 -7.80 6.79 1.52
N SER A 76 -9.08 6.53 1.22
CA SER A 76 -9.55 5.22 0.82
C SER A 76 -8.89 4.68 -0.45
N LEU A 77 -8.39 5.54 -1.33
CA LEU A 77 -7.71 5.15 -2.56
C LEU A 77 -6.22 4.86 -2.35
N ARG A 78 -5.63 5.27 -1.22
CA ARG A 78 -4.20 5.02 -0.92
C ARG A 78 -3.90 3.54 -0.66
N GLY A 79 -4.84 2.81 -0.05
CA GLY A 79 -4.65 1.39 0.25
C GLY A 79 -5.07 0.44 -0.87
N ASN A 80 -6.05 0.81 -1.67
CA ASN A 80 -6.66 -0.08 -2.67
C ASN A 80 -7.25 0.69 -3.87
N GLY A 81 -6.62 1.75 -4.30
CA GLY A 81 -7.03 2.50 -5.48
C GLY A 81 -6.27 2.07 -6.73
N ALA A 82 -6.87 2.31 -7.91
CA ALA A 82 -6.24 2.01 -9.20
C ALA A 82 -4.89 2.76 -9.40
N PHE A 83 -4.72 3.86 -8.70
CA PHE A 83 -3.50 4.68 -8.73
C PHE A 83 -2.76 4.68 -7.39
N ALA A 84 -3.07 3.75 -6.47
CA ALA A 84 -2.29 3.62 -5.25
C ALA A 84 -0.98 2.88 -5.53
N LEU A 85 0.12 3.39 -5.02
CA LEU A 85 1.35 2.60 -4.98
C LEU A 85 1.14 1.39 -4.05
N PRO A 86 1.57 0.20 -4.44
CA PRO A 86 1.56 -0.94 -3.55
C PRO A 86 2.50 -0.67 -2.36
N GLY A 87 2.00 -0.85 -1.14
CA GLY A 87 2.85 -0.85 0.05
C GLY A 87 3.62 -2.16 0.17
N GLU A 88 4.78 -2.10 0.82
CA GLU A 88 5.58 -3.28 1.11
C GLU A 88 4.90 -4.14 2.18
N PRO A 89 4.82 -5.47 2.00
CA PRO A 89 4.30 -6.36 3.02
C PRO A 89 5.27 -6.44 4.22
N ILE A 90 4.73 -6.31 5.43
CA ILE A 90 5.48 -6.50 6.68
C ILE A 90 5.24 -7.90 7.22
N SER A 91 3.97 -8.27 7.35
CA SER A 91 3.52 -9.53 7.94
C SER A 91 2.19 -9.96 7.34
N SER A 92 1.89 -11.25 7.44
CA SER A 92 0.59 -11.81 7.07
C SER A 92 0.01 -12.58 8.26
N TYR A 93 -1.28 -12.42 8.49
CA TYR A 93 -2.00 -13.00 9.62
C TYR A 93 -3.14 -13.88 9.11
N ASP A 94 -3.19 -15.11 9.57
CA ASP A 94 -4.35 -15.98 9.35
C ASP A 94 -5.49 -15.53 10.27
N THR A 95 -6.69 -15.37 9.72
CA THR A 95 -7.83 -14.86 10.48
C THR A 95 -8.93 -15.90 10.66
N PHE A 96 -9.62 -16.25 9.59
CA PHE A 96 -10.83 -17.08 9.65
C PHE A 96 -10.72 -18.34 8.76
N PRO A 97 -9.79 -19.28 9.06
CA PRO A 97 -9.65 -20.48 8.24
C PRO A 97 -10.90 -21.37 8.38
N GLY A 98 -11.41 -21.88 7.25
CA GLY A 98 -12.48 -22.86 7.23
C GLY A 98 -13.90 -22.30 7.09
N ASN A 99 -14.87 -22.92 7.74
CA ASN A 99 -16.29 -22.65 7.53
C ASN A 99 -16.80 -21.53 8.43
N SER A 100 -17.40 -20.49 7.85
CA SER A 100 -18.01 -19.35 8.56
C SER A 100 -19.04 -19.76 9.65
N LYS A 101 -19.63 -20.95 9.57
CA LYS A 101 -20.59 -21.45 10.56
C LYS A 101 -19.97 -21.79 11.92
N THR A 102 -18.67 -21.94 12.00
CA THR A 102 -17.94 -22.31 13.23
C THR A 102 -17.64 -21.14 14.14
N TYR A 103 -17.81 -19.91 13.67
CA TYR A 103 -17.45 -18.70 14.40
C TYR A 103 -18.66 -18.07 15.08
N SER A 104 -18.53 -17.76 16.38
CA SER A 104 -19.42 -16.84 17.11
C SER A 104 -18.90 -15.41 17.05
N GLU A 105 -19.74 -14.43 17.40
CA GLU A 105 -19.33 -13.02 17.47
C GLU A 105 -18.16 -12.81 18.45
N SER A 106 -18.18 -13.50 19.58
CA SER A 106 -17.09 -13.44 20.57
C SER A 106 -15.78 -13.92 19.97
N ILE A 107 -15.77 -15.11 19.34
CA ILE A 107 -14.56 -15.66 18.71
C ILE A 107 -14.02 -14.73 17.62
N ILE A 108 -14.90 -14.10 16.84
CA ILE A 108 -14.50 -13.13 15.83
C ILE A 108 -13.83 -11.90 16.49
N GLY A 109 -14.36 -11.43 17.61
CA GLY A 109 -13.77 -10.36 18.41
C GLY A 109 -12.37 -10.73 18.91
N ASP A 110 -12.24 -11.89 19.56
CA ASP A 110 -10.98 -12.38 20.12
C ASP A 110 -9.88 -12.54 19.03
N ILE A 111 -10.26 -13.02 17.84
CA ILE A 111 -9.34 -13.12 16.70
C ILE A 111 -8.84 -11.74 16.28
N TRP A 112 -9.73 -10.75 16.17
CA TRP A 112 -9.32 -9.39 15.81
C TRP A 112 -8.44 -8.75 16.88
N GLU A 113 -8.70 -8.98 18.16
CA GLU A 113 -7.86 -8.50 19.25
C GLU A 113 -6.45 -9.09 19.16
N SER A 114 -6.32 -10.40 18.92
CA SER A 114 -5.03 -11.06 18.70
C SER A 114 -4.30 -10.45 17.50
N VAL A 115 -4.98 -10.32 16.36
CA VAL A 115 -4.40 -9.74 15.14
C VAL A 115 -3.90 -8.31 15.38
N PHE A 116 -4.71 -7.44 16.00
CA PHE A 116 -4.27 -6.06 16.25
C PHE A 116 -3.13 -5.96 17.25
N ASN A 117 -3.04 -6.84 18.23
CA ASN A 117 -1.89 -6.90 19.14
C ASN A 117 -0.59 -7.24 18.39
N GLU A 118 -0.64 -8.24 17.49
CA GLU A 118 0.50 -8.62 16.66
C GLU A 118 0.88 -7.50 15.68
N VAL A 119 -0.11 -6.93 15.00
CA VAL A 119 0.05 -5.78 14.09
C VAL A 119 0.75 -4.60 14.76
N GLU A 120 0.33 -4.23 15.99
CA GLU A 120 0.97 -3.14 16.73
C GLU A 120 2.42 -3.46 17.12
N SER A 121 2.72 -4.73 17.40
CA SER A 121 4.10 -5.18 17.63
C SER A 121 4.95 -5.05 16.36
N ASP A 122 4.42 -5.48 15.22
CA ASP A 122 5.12 -5.44 13.94
C ASP A 122 5.35 -3.99 13.46
N ILE A 123 4.38 -3.09 13.68
CA ILE A 123 4.56 -1.66 13.41
C ILE A 123 5.70 -1.08 14.25
N ARG A 124 5.73 -1.35 15.56
CA ARG A 124 6.83 -0.87 16.42
C ARG A 124 8.18 -1.41 15.96
N ASN A 125 8.25 -2.71 15.62
CA ASN A 125 9.46 -3.34 15.10
C ASN A 125 9.92 -2.72 13.77
N PHE A 126 8.97 -2.43 12.87
CA PHE A 126 9.27 -1.77 11.60
C PHE A 126 9.82 -0.36 11.82
N ILE A 127 9.15 0.47 12.63
CA ILE A 127 9.56 1.85 12.91
C ILE A 127 10.92 1.88 13.61
N SER A 128 11.19 0.94 14.54
CA SER A 128 12.50 0.89 15.20
C SER A 128 13.67 0.66 14.24
N LYS A 129 13.43 -0.05 13.14
CA LYS A 129 14.42 -0.29 12.08
C LYS A 129 14.45 0.81 11.02
N ASN A 130 13.35 1.53 10.87
CA ASN A 130 13.13 2.55 9.85
C ASN A 130 12.57 3.82 10.51
N PRO A 131 13.39 4.58 11.26
CA PRO A 131 12.90 5.68 12.10
C PRO A 131 12.46 6.93 11.33
N SER A 132 12.73 7.01 10.03
CA SER A 132 12.37 8.14 9.19
C SER A 132 11.68 7.68 7.92
N ALA A 133 10.44 8.08 7.72
CA ALA A 133 9.70 7.78 6.50
C ALA A 133 10.30 8.48 5.27
N ASP A 134 10.86 9.67 5.44
CA ASP A 134 11.50 10.42 4.34
C ASP A 134 12.77 9.74 3.84
N LEU A 135 13.49 9.04 4.71
CA LEU A 135 14.73 8.32 4.35
C LEU A 135 14.49 6.84 4.03
N TYR A 136 13.26 6.36 4.23
CA TYR A 136 12.95 4.97 3.97
C TYR A 136 13.03 4.65 2.47
N MET A 137 13.83 3.64 2.16
CA MET A 137 13.97 3.13 0.80
C MET A 137 13.30 1.77 0.70
N PRO A 138 12.17 1.67 -0.04
CA PRO A 138 11.56 0.37 -0.36
C PRO A 138 12.54 -0.54 -1.11
N PRO A 139 12.28 -1.86 -1.22
CA PRO A 139 13.06 -2.76 -2.07
C PRO A 139 13.18 -2.22 -3.50
N SER A 140 14.39 -2.28 -4.06
CA SER A 140 14.67 -1.73 -5.39
C SER A 140 13.99 -2.50 -6.52
N THR A 141 13.66 -3.78 -6.28
CA THR A 141 12.98 -4.64 -7.26
C THR A 141 11.71 -5.24 -6.69
N ASN A 142 10.73 -5.47 -7.55
CA ASN A 142 9.52 -6.20 -7.23
C ASN A 142 9.77 -7.73 -7.28
N ALA A 143 8.76 -8.54 -6.98
CA ALA A 143 8.85 -10.00 -7.00
C ALA A 143 9.16 -10.60 -8.40
N ARG A 144 9.06 -9.83 -9.47
CA ARG A 144 9.39 -10.25 -10.84
C ARG A 144 10.80 -9.84 -11.27
N GLY A 145 11.52 -9.11 -10.41
CA GLY A 145 12.84 -8.57 -10.71
C GLY A 145 12.82 -7.21 -11.43
N ASP A 146 11.64 -6.66 -11.74
CA ASP A 146 11.54 -5.32 -12.31
C ASP A 146 11.80 -4.26 -11.24
N ILE A 147 12.22 -3.06 -11.64
CA ILE A 147 12.42 -1.95 -10.71
C ILE A 147 11.08 -1.57 -10.07
N SER A 148 11.08 -1.50 -8.75
CA SER A 148 9.91 -1.12 -7.97
C SER A 148 9.54 0.34 -8.19
N LEU A 149 8.26 0.62 -8.50
CA LEU A 149 7.76 1.99 -8.61
C LEU A 149 7.86 2.74 -7.29
N SER A 150 7.64 2.06 -6.16
CA SER A 150 7.79 2.64 -4.82
C SER A 150 9.24 3.07 -4.56
N TYR A 151 10.23 2.32 -5.04
CA TYR A 151 11.63 2.69 -4.96
C TYR A 151 11.96 3.92 -5.79
N LEU A 152 11.47 3.98 -7.04
CA LEU A 152 11.67 5.16 -7.90
C LEU A 152 11.03 6.41 -7.31
N VAL A 153 9.84 6.30 -6.73
CA VAL A 153 9.17 7.41 -6.03
C VAL A 153 9.98 7.86 -4.81
N ALA A 154 10.57 6.94 -4.05
CA ALA A 154 11.44 7.28 -2.92
C ALA A 154 12.73 7.99 -3.38
N LEU A 155 13.31 7.57 -4.50
CA LEU A 155 14.45 8.27 -5.11
C LEU A 155 14.09 9.70 -5.52
N LEU A 156 12.93 9.91 -6.18
CA LEU A 156 12.44 11.24 -6.55
C LEU A 156 12.23 12.13 -5.32
N HIS A 157 11.60 11.59 -4.27
CA HIS A 157 11.40 12.31 -3.02
C HIS A 157 12.72 12.78 -2.39
N ASN A 158 13.75 11.95 -2.49
CA ASN A 158 15.10 12.26 -2.01
C ASN A 158 15.96 13.05 -3.01
N ASN A 159 15.35 13.65 -4.04
CA ASN A 159 16.01 14.46 -5.06
C ASN A 159 17.13 13.73 -5.84
N ARG A 160 17.06 12.39 -5.95
CA ARG A 160 18.01 11.54 -6.69
C ARG A 160 17.59 11.41 -8.16
N ILE A 161 17.29 12.50 -8.82
CA ILE A 161 16.64 12.57 -10.14
C ILE A 161 17.47 11.87 -11.22
N SER A 162 18.77 12.16 -11.29
CA SER A 162 19.65 11.55 -12.29
C SER A 162 19.72 10.03 -12.17
N GLU A 163 19.62 9.50 -10.96
CA GLU A 163 19.59 8.06 -10.72
C GLU A 163 18.28 7.43 -11.22
N VAL A 164 17.14 8.08 -10.99
CA VAL A 164 15.85 7.64 -11.52
C VAL A 164 15.88 7.56 -13.05
N ILE A 165 16.39 8.61 -13.70
CA ILE A 165 16.49 8.64 -15.17
C ILE A 165 17.36 7.48 -15.68
N ASN A 166 18.53 7.27 -15.06
CA ASN A 166 19.43 6.19 -15.45
C ASN A 166 18.81 4.81 -15.25
N LEU A 167 18.21 4.55 -14.10
CA LEU A 167 17.58 3.28 -13.79
C LEU A 167 16.44 2.95 -14.76
N VAL A 168 15.55 3.91 -15.01
CA VAL A 168 14.41 3.68 -15.90
C VAL A 168 14.86 3.48 -17.36
N ASN A 169 15.86 4.24 -17.82
CA ASN A 169 16.40 4.05 -19.16
C ASN A 169 17.07 2.69 -19.32
N THR A 170 17.84 2.24 -18.34
CA THR A 170 18.45 0.90 -18.33
C THR A 170 17.39 -0.19 -18.36
N ALA A 171 16.39 -0.10 -17.48
CA ALA A 171 15.30 -1.08 -17.45
C ALA A 171 14.58 -1.19 -18.80
N ARG A 172 14.34 -0.07 -19.48
CA ARG A 172 13.73 -0.06 -20.82
C ARG A 172 14.61 -0.70 -21.87
N GLN A 173 15.92 -0.45 -21.84
CA GLN A 173 16.88 -1.08 -22.76
C GLN A 173 16.95 -2.60 -22.58
N GLU A 174 16.75 -3.08 -21.36
CA GLU A 174 16.71 -4.50 -21.01
C GLU A 174 15.33 -5.14 -21.27
N GLY A 175 14.34 -4.36 -21.71
CA GLY A 175 12.99 -4.85 -22.02
C GLY A 175 12.09 -5.04 -20.79
N HIS A 176 12.48 -4.52 -19.63
CA HIS A 176 11.64 -4.51 -18.43
C HIS A 176 10.46 -3.55 -18.58
N CYS A 177 9.34 -3.87 -17.93
CA CYS A 177 8.16 -3.03 -17.87
C CYS A 177 7.79 -2.69 -16.42
N SER A 178 7.07 -1.57 -16.24
CA SER A 178 6.71 -1.11 -14.90
C SER A 178 5.72 -2.01 -14.14
N GLY A 179 5.20 -3.03 -14.76
CA GLY A 179 4.12 -3.88 -14.22
C GLY A 179 2.77 -3.18 -14.13
N MET A 180 2.69 -1.90 -14.44
CA MET A 180 1.42 -1.18 -14.58
C MET A 180 0.85 -1.37 -15.97
N VAL A 181 -0.47 -1.59 -16.03
CA VAL A 181 -1.22 -1.53 -17.26
C VAL A 181 -1.05 -0.14 -17.87
N LYS A 182 -0.77 -0.08 -19.17
CA LYS A 182 -0.75 1.17 -19.92
C LYS A 182 -2.04 1.93 -19.70
N VAL A 183 -1.96 3.15 -19.20
CA VAL A 183 -3.12 3.99 -18.91
C VAL A 183 -3.23 5.04 -20.01
N LYS A 184 -4.35 5.09 -20.69
CA LYS A 184 -4.74 6.24 -21.50
C LYS A 184 -5.27 7.34 -20.58
N LEU A 185 -4.38 8.19 -20.11
CA LEU A 185 -4.77 9.45 -19.47
C LEU A 185 -4.70 10.52 -20.57
N PHE A 186 -5.86 10.98 -21.05
CA PHE A 186 -5.94 12.08 -22.05
C PHE A 186 -5.42 11.77 -23.46
N GLU A 187 -6.18 10.99 -24.20
CA GLU A 187 -6.28 10.89 -25.67
C GLU A 187 -5.04 10.55 -26.55
N GLU A 188 -3.77 10.65 -26.17
CA GLU A 188 -2.72 10.59 -27.18
C GLU A 188 -1.78 9.39 -27.19
N GLU A 189 -1.35 8.83 -26.07
CA GLU A 189 -0.51 7.63 -26.08
C GLU A 189 -0.69 6.76 -24.85
N GLU A 190 -0.64 5.44 -25.03
CA GLU A 190 -0.57 4.51 -23.91
C GLU A 190 0.80 4.64 -23.23
N LYS A 191 0.84 5.26 -22.05
CA LYS A 191 2.05 5.38 -21.22
C LYS A 191 2.03 4.36 -20.09
N ASP A 192 3.17 3.76 -19.84
CA ASP A 192 3.38 2.91 -18.67
C ASP A 192 3.92 3.74 -17.47
N GLY A 193 4.00 3.14 -16.29
CA GLY A 193 4.46 3.84 -15.08
C GLY A 193 5.89 4.40 -15.23
N TYR A 194 6.77 3.74 -15.95
CA TYR A 194 8.12 4.24 -16.21
C TYR A 194 8.12 5.50 -17.08
N SER A 195 7.20 5.59 -18.05
CA SER A 195 7.05 6.78 -18.88
C SER A 195 6.67 8.00 -18.06
N PHE A 196 5.66 7.85 -17.18
CA PHE A 196 5.23 8.95 -16.31
C PHE A 196 6.33 9.40 -15.36
N ILE A 197 7.07 8.46 -14.76
CA ILE A 197 8.20 8.77 -13.88
C ILE A 197 9.30 9.52 -14.63
N LEU A 198 9.64 9.09 -15.86
CA LEU A 198 10.66 9.77 -16.68
C LEU A 198 10.24 11.18 -17.05
N ASP A 199 9.00 11.38 -17.50
CA ASP A 199 8.49 12.70 -17.85
C ASP A 199 8.57 13.64 -16.64
N TYR A 200 8.15 13.16 -15.47
CA TYR A 200 8.23 13.91 -14.22
C TYR A 200 9.67 14.22 -13.81
N ALA A 201 10.57 13.23 -13.85
CA ALA A 201 11.99 13.40 -13.51
C ALA A 201 12.69 14.40 -14.45
N ASN A 202 12.42 14.34 -15.76
CA ASN A 202 12.97 15.26 -16.74
C ASN A 202 12.45 16.69 -16.56
N ALA A 203 11.24 16.88 -16.05
CA ALA A 203 10.69 18.20 -15.74
C ALA A 203 11.32 18.84 -14.49
N LEU A 204 11.98 18.05 -13.63
CA LEU A 204 12.67 18.49 -12.42
C LEU A 204 14.17 18.70 -12.64
N SER A 205 14.75 18.20 -13.73
CA SER A 205 16.19 18.30 -14.06
C SER A 205 16.48 19.55 -14.87
#